data_dfaf055d744c419d80ecc0ee9a5d1779
#
_entry.id   dfaf055d744c419d80ecc0ee9a5d1779
#
_cell.length_a   1.000
_cell.length_b   1.000
_cell.length_c   1.000
_cell.angle_alpha   90.00
_cell.angle_beta   90.00
_cell.angle_gamma   90.00
#
_symmetry.space_group_name_H-M   'P 1'
#
loop_
_entity.id
_entity.type
_entity.pdbx_description
1 polymer ?
#
loop_
_entity_poly.entity_id
_entity_poly.type
_entity_poly.pdbx_seq_one_letter_code
_entity_poly.pdbx_strand_id
1 'polypeptide(L)'
;MAKQEAVELLVIEGREVRITHPAKPYFSKEVKLSKLDIVNYYLSVAPGALAGIADRPIVLKRFVDGAEGEAFYQKRAPADHPDWLRTVTLAFPSGRTAEELVVDDTAGLAWIVNLGCIELHPHPVRSADLDHPDELRVDLDPGPGVSWADVRTVALEVKAFLEEMGLRGWPKTSGSRGMHINVRIHPRWTFAEVRRAAVALSRAVERRVPALASSKWWKEERHGVFLDYNQNAKDRTTCSAYSVRPLPDARVSTPLDWNEVADCDPADFTVLTIPRRFAELGNPHTGMDDAPGSIEKLLELAAADESRGIGDAPWPPHFRKMEGEAARVAPSRAKRPAASPAATPRSAAPGSATPRSATPRAATPRATKMPLIVVANSPSKEAALAGLERWKTKHAQAAALLAVDDILVDSMRGRSSTWTRIRVNLRHVPEDLRPAQETPDPDDDPTREWRALRAAGRASKQR
;
A
#
# COMPACT_ATOMS: atom_id res chain seq x y z
N MET A 1 -35.30 -4.27 -24.19
CA MET A 1 -35.50 -5.27 -23.12
C MET A 1 -34.32 -5.14 -22.18
N ALA A 2 -34.55 -4.77 -20.91
CA ALA A 2 -33.50 -4.77 -19.89
C ALA A 2 -33.01 -6.23 -19.75
N LYS A 3 -31.69 -6.45 -19.90
CA LYS A 3 -31.07 -7.74 -19.68
C LYS A 3 -31.33 -8.10 -18.20
N GLN A 4 -32.13 -9.12 -17.96
CA GLN A 4 -32.42 -9.60 -16.62
C GLN A 4 -31.09 -9.96 -15.97
N GLU A 5 -30.73 -9.31 -14.88
CA GLU A 5 -29.46 -9.49 -14.18
C GLU A 5 -29.44 -10.91 -13.62
N ALA A 6 -28.47 -11.73 -14.04
CA ALA A 6 -28.35 -13.08 -13.50
C ALA A 6 -27.98 -12.98 -12.02
N VAL A 7 -28.83 -13.55 -11.16
CA VAL A 7 -28.64 -13.60 -9.71
C VAL A 7 -28.76 -15.03 -9.25
N GLU A 8 -27.84 -15.47 -8.41
CA GLU A 8 -27.94 -16.72 -7.66
C GLU A 8 -28.20 -16.41 -6.19
N LEU A 9 -29.15 -17.10 -5.61
CA LEU A 9 -29.53 -16.94 -4.20
C LEU A 9 -28.94 -18.09 -3.39
N LEU A 10 -28.05 -17.76 -2.47
CA LEU A 10 -27.47 -18.73 -1.53
C LEU A 10 -28.11 -18.55 -0.15
N VAL A 11 -28.51 -19.65 0.49
CA VAL A 11 -28.95 -19.63 1.89
C VAL A 11 -27.77 -20.08 2.75
N ILE A 12 -27.20 -19.14 3.52
CA ILE A 12 -25.99 -19.35 4.32
C ILE A 12 -26.32 -19.00 5.78
N GLU A 13 -26.22 -19.97 6.68
CA GLU A 13 -26.54 -19.79 8.12
C GLU A 13 -27.92 -19.16 8.35
N GLY A 14 -28.92 -19.57 7.53
CA GLY A 14 -30.29 -19.07 7.60
C GLY A 14 -30.51 -17.68 6.99
N ARG A 15 -29.50 -17.07 6.35
CA ARG A 15 -29.60 -15.78 5.65
C ARG A 15 -29.54 -15.94 4.14
N GLU A 16 -30.35 -15.17 3.44
CA GLU A 16 -30.31 -15.10 1.97
C GLU A 16 -29.21 -14.13 1.52
N VAL A 17 -28.23 -14.65 0.81
CA VAL A 17 -27.15 -13.86 0.19
C VAL A 17 -27.29 -13.90 -1.33
N ARG A 18 -27.54 -12.75 -1.94
CA ARG A 18 -27.72 -12.60 -3.39
C ARG A 18 -26.37 -12.44 -4.07
N ILE A 19 -25.98 -13.40 -4.89
CA ILE A 19 -24.77 -13.32 -5.72
C ILE A 19 -25.16 -12.76 -7.08
N THR A 20 -24.79 -11.51 -7.34
CA THR A 20 -25.05 -10.84 -8.62
C THR A 20 -24.02 -11.23 -9.65
N HIS A 21 -24.42 -11.43 -10.91
CA HIS A 21 -23.53 -11.83 -12.00
C HIS A 21 -22.65 -13.04 -11.67
N PRO A 22 -23.20 -14.18 -11.23
CA PRO A 22 -22.41 -15.33 -10.74
C PRO A 22 -21.42 -15.85 -11.78
N ALA A 23 -21.79 -15.85 -13.06
CA ALA A 23 -20.97 -16.31 -14.18
C ALA A 23 -19.93 -15.26 -14.65
N LYS A 24 -19.84 -14.08 -14.01
CA LYS A 24 -18.85 -13.08 -14.40
C LYS A 24 -17.44 -13.62 -14.26
N PRO A 25 -16.58 -13.57 -15.31
CA PRO A 25 -15.20 -14.01 -15.21
C PRO A 25 -14.43 -13.15 -14.20
N TYR A 26 -13.80 -13.79 -13.22
CA TYR A 26 -12.91 -13.14 -12.25
C TYR A 26 -11.45 -13.36 -12.58
N PHE A 27 -11.11 -14.58 -13.03
CA PHE A 27 -9.82 -14.92 -13.61
C PHE A 27 -10.07 -15.49 -15.02
N SER A 28 -9.29 -15.09 -16.00
CA SER A 28 -9.48 -15.47 -17.38
C SER A 28 -8.19 -15.83 -18.13
N LYS A 29 -7.03 -15.61 -17.51
CA LYS A 29 -5.72 -15.85 -18.12
C LYS A 29 -5.24 -17.28 -17.88
N GLU A 30 -4.54 -17.56 -16.80
CA GLU A 30 -3.99 -18.88 -16.49
C GLU A 30 -5.05 -19.83 -15.93
N VAL A 31 -5.91 -19.33 -15.04
CA VAL A 31 -7.06 -20.05 -14.54
C VAL A 31 -8.35 -19.38 -15.00
N LYS A 32 -9.42 -20.17 -15.15
CA LYS A 32 -10.73 -19.67 -15.55
C LYS A 32 -11.69 -19.87 -14.39
N LEU A 33 -11.94 -18.80 -13.65
CA LEU A 33 -12.81 -18.80 -12.49
C LEU A 33 -13.83 -17.68 -12.60
N SER A 34 -15.08 -18.02 -12.38
CA SER A 34 -16.19 -17.08 -12.26
C SER A 34 -16.24 -16.41 -10.88
N LYS A 35 -17.09 -15.43 -10.74
CA LYS A 35 -17.39 -14.83 -9.44
C LYS A 35 -17.94 -15.84 -8.45
N LEU A 36 -18.82 -16.72 -8.92
CA LEU A 36 -19.38 -17.78 -8.08
C LEU A 36 -18.32 -18.77 -7.61
N ASP A 37 -17.33 -19.09 -8.45
CA ASP A 37 -16.23 -19.98 -8.04
C ASP A 37 -15.43 -19.36 -6.89
N ILE A 38 -15.22 -18.05 -6.90
CA ILE A 38 -14.55 -17.35 -5.80
C ILE A 38 -15.41 -17.32 -4.54
N VAL A 39 -16.73 -17.14 -4.66
CA VAL A 39 -17.65 -17.25 -3.51
C VAL A 39 -17.58 -18.65 -2.93
N ASN A 40 -17.68 -19.69 -3.76
CA ASN A 40 -17.61 -21.09 -3.34
C ASN A 40 -16.27 -21.44 -2.69
N TYR A 41 -15.16 -20.88 -3.21
CA TYR A 41 -13.87 -21.00 -2.55
C TYR A 41 -13.94 -20.48 -1.11
N TYR A 42 -14.43 -19.24 -0.91
CA TYR A 42 -14.51 -18.66 0.44
C TYR A 42 -15.46 -19.44 1.35
N LEU A 43 -16.55 -19.99 0.83
CA LEU A 43 -17.44 -20.86 1.61
C LEU A 43 -16.71 -22.14 2.06
N SER A 44 -15.85 -22.72 1.22
CA SER A 44 -15.11 -23.95 1.56
C SER A 44 -14.04 -23.75 2.63
N VAL A 45 -13.53 -22.52 2.81
CA VAL A 45 -12.48 -22.16 3.78
C VAL A 45 -12.97 -21.16 4.83
N ALA A 46 -14.29 -20.94 4.92
CA ALA A 46 -14.87 -19.90 5.75
C ALA A 46 -14.39 -19.91 7.21
N PRO A 47 -14.30 -21.04 7.92
CA PRO A 47 -13.81 -21.05 9.30
C PRO A 47 -12.39 -20.50 9.43
N GLY A 48 -11.51 -20.83 8.47
CA GLY A 48 -10.13 -20.33 8.45
C GLY A 48 -10.03 -18.85 8.07
N ALA A 49 -10.79 -18.42 7.06
CA ALA A 49 -10.82 -17.03 6.61
C ALA A 49 -11.38 -16.10 7.70
N LEU A 50 -12.47 -16.51 8.36
CA LEU A 50 -13.10 -15.78 9.46
C LEU A 50 -12.19 -15.68 10.68
N ALA A 51 -11.44 -16.72 11.04
CA ALA A 51 -10.49 -16.65 12.16
C ALA A 51 -9.50 -15.48 12.05
N GLY A 52 -9.16 -15.06 10.83
CA GLY A 52 -8.28 -13.91 10.59
C GLY A 52 -8.94 -12.53 10.60
N ILE A 53 -10.28 -12.46 10.48
CA ILE A 53 -11.01 -11.19 10.30
C ILE A 53 -12.15 -10.96 11.30
N ALA A 54 -12.62 -12.01 11.99
CA ALA A 54 -13.75 -11.90 12.92
C ALA A 54 -13.50 -10.86 14.00
N ASP A 55 -14.54 -10.10 14.33
CA ASP A 55 -14.52 -8.97 15.27
C ASP A 55 -13.48 -7.87 14.92
N ARG A 56 -13.08 -7.76 13.65
CA ARG A 56 -12.15 -6.74 13.17
C ARG A 56 -12.79 -5.83 12.13
N PRO A 57 -12.59 -4.50 12.23
CA PRO A 57 -12.92 -3.62 11.12
C PRO A 57 -12.13 -4.02 9.87
N ILE A 58 -12.80 -4.04 8.72
CA ILE A 58 -12.20 -4.49 7.46
C ILE A 58 -12.28 -3.43 6.38
N VAL A 59 -11.17 -3.18 5.70
CA VAL A 59 -11.13 -2.37 4.48
C VAL A 59 -11.43 -3.28 3.28
N LEU A 60 -12.45 -2.93 2.50
CA LEU A 60 -12.80 -3.68 1.30
C LEU A 60 -11.89 -3.28 0.14
N LYS A 61 -11.03 -4.19 -0.29
CA LYS A 61 -10.29 -4.04 -1.55
C LYS A 61 -11.09 -4.72 -2.64
N ARG A 62 -11.79 -3.93 -3.45
CA ARG A 62 -12.79 -4.42 -4.40
C ARG A 62 -12.25 -4.48 -5.82
N PHE A 63 -12.48 -5.59 -6.47
CA PHE A 63 -12.15 -5.88 -7.86
C PHE A 63 -13.44 -5.99 -8.67
N VAL A 64 -14.10 -4.86 -8.91
CA VAL A 64 -15.43 -4.86 -9.56
C VAL A 64 -15.42 -5.37 -10.99
N ASP A 65 -14.28 -5.28 -11.69
CA ASP A 65 -14.11 -5.74 -13.07
C ASP A 65 -13.41 -7.11 -13.19
N GLY A 66 -13.36 -7.86 -12.07
CA GLY A 66 -12.62 -9.12 -11.96
C GLY A 66 -11.23 -8.92 -11.37
N ALA A 67 -10.57 -9.99 -10.96
CA ALA A 67 -9.27 -9.95 -10.28
C ALA A 67 -8.14 -9.35 -11.13
N GLU A 68 -8.29 -9.42 -12.47
CA GLU A 68 -7.33 -8.89 -13.44
C GLU A 68 -7.54 -7.40 -13.75
N GLY A 69 -8.60 -6.79 -13.22
CA GLY A 69 -8.93 -5.38 -13.34
C GLY A 69 -8.31 -4.52 -12.23
N GLU A 70 -8.52 -3.21 -12.32
CA GLU A 70 -8.06 -2.29 -11.28
C GLU A 70 -8.90 -2.45 -10.00
N ALA A 71 -8.21 -2.54 -8.87
CA ALA A 71 -8.85 -2.56 -7.55
C ALA A 71 -8.97 -1.16 -6.96
N PHE A 72 -9.99 -0.95 -6.14
CA PHE A 72 -10.07 0.23 -5.29
C PHE A 72 -10.32 -0.14 -3.82
N TYR A 73 -9.83 0.70 -2.92
CA TYR A 73 -10.04 0.53 -1.49
C TYR A 73 -11.27 1.31 -1.03
N GLN A 74 -12.24 0.60 -0.47
CA GLN A 74 -13.42 1.16 0.15
C GLN A 74 -13.33 0.98 1.67
N LYS A 75 -13.09 2.07 2.38
CA LYS A 75 -13.03 2.08 3.85
C LYS A 75 -14.43 2.18 4.48
N ARG A 76 -15.34 2.93 3.84
CA ARG A 76 -16.70 3.10 4.38
C ARG A 76 -17.59 1.93 3.99
N ALA A 77 -18.35 1.44 4.96
CA ALA A 77 -19.42 0.48 4.70
C ALA A 77 -20.31 0.99 3.55
N PRO A 78 -20.68 0.14 2.59
CA PRO A 78 -21.71 0.49 1.59
C PRO A 78 -23.00 0.91 2.27
N ALA A 79 -23.68 1.91 1.71
CA ALA A 79 -24.94 2.40 2.30
C ALA A 79 -26.09 1.38 2.26
N ASP A 80 -25.97 0.38 1.38
CA ASP A 80 -26.92 -0.71 1.15
C ASP A 80 -26.46 -2.04 1.80
N HIS A 81 -25.55 -1.99 2.78
CA HIS A 81 -25.17 -3.21 3.49
C HIS A 81 -26.37 -3.75 4.29
N PRO A 82 -26.49 -5.07 4.42
CA PRO A 82 -27.55 -5.67 5.22
C PRO A 82 -27.49 -5.25 6.70
N ASP A 83 -28.63 -5.06 7.32
CA ASP A 83 -28.76 -4.66 8.74
C ASP A 83 -28.11 -5.65 9.73
N TRP A 84 -27.93 -6.90 9.31
CA TRP A 84 -27.26 -7.92 10.12
C TRP A 84 -25.72 -7.88 10.04
N LEU A 85 -25.12 -7.05 9.15
CA LEU A 85 -23.69 -6.79 9.16
C LEU A 85 -23.39 -5.63 10.11
N ARG A 86 -22.52 -5.90 11.08
CA ARG A 86 -22.09 -4.89 12.05
C ARG A 86 -21.15 -3.87 11.40
N THR A 87 -21.17 -2.67 11.93
CA THR A 87 -20.21 -1.61 11.60
C THR A 87 -19.58 -1.04 12.87
N VAL A 88 -18.44 -0.42 12.71
CA VAL A 88 -17.74 0.33 13.77
C VAL A 88 -17.09 1.56 13.20
N THR A 89 -17.09 2.66 13.98
CA THR A 89 -16.50 3.94 13.55
C THR A 89 -15.04 4.03 13.96
N LEU A 90 -14.14 4.07 12.98
CA LEU A 90 -12.71 4.30 13.19
C LEU A 90 -12.36 5.77 13.03
N ALA A 91 -11.49 6.27 13.93
CA ALA A 91 -10.83 7.56 13.78
C ALA A 91 -9.40 7.38 13.25
N PHE A 92 -9.04 8.11 12.21
CA PHE A 92 -7.73 8.04 11.56
C PHE A 92 -6.80 9.18 12.01
N PRO A 93 -5.47 9.00 11.90
CA PRO A 93 -4.49 10.05 12.24
C PRO A 93 -4.71 11.38 11.49
N SER A 94 -5.42 11.35 10.36
CA SER A 94 -5.81 12.54 9.58
C SER A 94 -6.95 13.35 10.20
N GLY A 95 -7.52 12.93 11.34
CA GLY A 95 -8.71 13.51 11.97
C GLY A 95 -10.04 13.15 11.27
N ARG A 96 -10.02 12.28 10.27
CA ARG A 96 -11.22 11.76 9.60
C ARG A 96 -11.72 10.52 10.32
N THR A 97 -13.02 10.23 10.15
CA THR A 97 -13.64 8.99 10.61
C THR A 97 -14.20 8.21 9.41
N ALA A 98 -14.28 6.90 9.55
CA ALA A 98 -15.03 6.04 8.65
C ALA A 98 -15.76 4.97 9.46
N GLU A 99 -16.98 4.70 9.07
CA GLU A 99 -17.73 3.55 9.52
C GLU A 99 -17.34 2.37 8.65
N GLU A 100 -16.68 1.37 9.23
CA GLU A 100 -16.17 0.19 8.53
C GLU A 100 -16.95 -1.05 8.94
N LEU A 101 -17.06 -2.02 8.02
CA LEU A 101 -17.73 -3.29 8.29
C LEU A 101 -16.91 -4.15 9.25
N VAL A 102 -17.62 -4.95 10.05
CA VAL A 102 -17.08 -6.07 10.85
C VAL A 102 -17.77 -7.34 10.35
N VAL A 103 -16.97 -8.30 9.88
CA VAL A 103 -17.47 -9.53 9.24
C VAL A 103 -17.17 -10.71 10.15
N ASP A 104 -18.22 -11.27 10.75
CA ASP A 104 -18.10 -12.26 11.81
C ASP A 104 -18.61 -13.66 11.41
N ASP A 105 -19.31 -13.76 10.29
CA ASP A 105 -19.97 -14.99 9.87
C ASP A 105 -19.82 -15.27 8.36
N THR A 106 -20.17 -16.47 7.96
CA THR A 106 -20.02 -16.96 6.59
C THR A 106 -20.92 -16.20 5.61
N ALA A 107 -22.09 -15.75 6.03
CA ALA A 107 -22.99 -14.97 5.18
C ALA A 107 -22.38 -13.58 4.87
N GLY A 108 -21.80 -12.93 5.89
CA GLY A 108 -21.08 -11.66 5.73
C GLY A 108 -19.85 -11.79 4.84
N LEU A 109 -19.09 -12.88 5.01
CA LEU A 109 -17.95 -13.18 4.13
C LEU A 109 -18.39 -13.34 2.67
N ALA A 110 -19.44 -14.13 2.40
CA ALA A 110 -19.98 -14.31 1.06
C ALA A 110 -20.50 -12.97 0.48
N TRP A 111 -21.12 -12.13 1.31
CA TRP A 111 -21.64 -10.85 0.89
C TRP A 111 -20.52 -9.88 0.45
N ILE A 112 -19.42 -9.74 1.22
CA ILE A 112 -18.30 -8.87 0.81
C ILE A 112 -17.58 -9.41 -0.42
N VAL A 113 -17.48 -10.75 -0.55
CA VAL A 113 -16.90 -11.39 -1.75
C VAL A 113 -17.77 -11.11 -2.98
N ASN A 114 -19.11 -11.14 -2.84
CA ASN A 114 -20.02 -10.74 -3.92
C ASN A 114 -19.81 -9.29 -4.38
N LEU A 115 -19.39 -8.38 -3.49
CA LEU A 115 -19.01 -7.02 -3.85
C LEU A 115 -17.65 -6.94 -4.60
N GLY A 116 -16.98 -8.07 -4.76
CA GLY A 116 -15.65 -8.15 -5.37
C GLY A 116 -14.49 -7.98 -4.40
N CYS A 117 -14.71 -8.13 -3.11
CA CYS A 117 -13.65 -8.11 -2.11
C CYS A 117 -13.01 -9.51 -2.03
N ILE A 118 -11.99 -9.75 -2.84
CA ILE A 118 -11.26 -11.03 -2.88
C ILE A 118 -10.00 -11.03 -2.01
N GLU A 119 -9.55 -9.88 -1.55
CA GLU A 119 -8.50 -9.73 -0.56
C GLU A 119 -9.10 -9.19 0.75
N LEU A 120 -8.93 -9.91 1.84
CA LEU A 120 -9.44 -9.54 3.16
C LEU A 120 -8.39 -8.68 3.87
N HIS A 121 -8.72 -7.43 4.18
CA HIS A 121 -7.80 -6.46 4.77
C HIS A 121 -8.28 -5.96 6.14
N PRO A 122 -8.19 -6.77 7.21
CA PRO A 122 -8.59 -6.38 8.56
C PRO A 122 -7.56 -5.41 9.18
N HIS A 123 -8.05 -4.55 10.08
CA HIS A 123 -7.19 -3.82 11.01
C HIS A 123 -6.66 -4.76 12.12
N PRO A 124 -5.49 -4.45 12.74
CA PRO A 124 -4.92 -5.26 13.82
C PRO A 124 -5.56 -4.99 15.19
N VAL A 125 -6.84 -4.65 15.20
CA VAL A 125 -7.63 -4.31 16.39
C VAL A 125 -8.97 -5.04 16.37
N ARG A 126 -9.57 -5.24 17.54
CA ARG A 126 -10.94 -5.74 17.67
C ARG A 126 -11.94 -4.58 17.75
N SER A 127 -13.18 -4.84 17.39
CA SER A 127 -14.23 -3.80 17.35
C SER A 127 -14.51 -3.16 18.71
N ALA A 128 -14.24 -3.85 19.81
CA ALA A 128 -14.39 -3.36 21.16
C ALA A 128 -13.29 -2.38 21.60
N ASP A 129 -12.10 -2.47 21.00
CA ASP A 129 -10.95 -1.59 21.30
C ASP A 129 -10.20 -1.26 20.02
N LEU A 130 -10.39 -0.05 19.51
CA LEU A 130 -9.84 0.40 18.24
C LEU A 130 -8.50 1.11 18.36
N ASP A 131 -7.99 1.29 19.58
CA ASP A 131 -6.75 2.03 19.84
C ASP A 131 -5.59 1.14 20.30
N HIS A 132 -5.89 -0.09 20.74
CA HIS A 132 -4.87 -1.04 21.21
C HIS A 132 -4.86 -2.29 20.31
N PRO A 133 -3.83 -2.43 19.45
CA PRO A 133 -3.67 -3.63 18.62
C PRO A 133 -3.53 -4.90 19.46
N ASP A 134 -4.21 -5.96 19.04
CA ASP A 134 -4.03 -7.33 19.55
C ASP A 134 -3.08 -8.16 18.67
N GLU A 135 -2.46 -7.53 17.67
CA GLU A 135 -1.61 -8.18 16.69
C GLU A 135 -0.40 -7.32 16.33
N LEU A 136 0.80 -7.89 16.52
CA LEU A 136 2.04 -7.41 15.93
C LEU A 136 2.26 -8.14 14.59
N ARG A 137 2.54 -7.39 13.54
CA ARG A 137 2.72 -7.89 12.17
C ARG A 137 4.17 -7.80 11.75
N VAL A 138 4.75 -8.92 11.36
CA VAL A 138 6.05 -8.98 10.69
C VAL A 138 5.80 -9.27 9.21
N ASP A 139 6.03 -8.27 8.37
CA ASP A 139 5.84 -8.34 6.92
C ASP A 139 7.21 -8.44 6.23
N LEU A 140 7.46 -9.58 5.61
CA LEU A 140 8.69 -9.89 4.88
C LEU A 140 8.49 -9.61 3.39
N ASP A 141 8.98 -8.46 2.94
CA ASP A 141 8.83 -7.97 1.57
C ASP A 141 10.16 -8.10 0.79
N PRO A 142 10.30 -9.12 -0.08
CA PRO A 142 11.55 -9.33 -0.82
C PRO A 142 11.77 -8.24 -1.87
N GLY A 143 12.99 -7.70 -1.90
CA GLY A 143 13.45 -6.79 -2.93
C GLY A 143 13.55 -7.47 -4.32
N PRO A 144 13.84 -6.69 -5.37
CA PRO A 144 14.06 -7.25 -6.70
C PRO A 144 15.23 -8.26 -6.70
N GLY A 145 14.99 -9.44 -7.26
CA GLY A 145 16.02 -10.49 -7.39
C GLY A 145 16.26 -11.33 -6.14
N VAL A 146 15.56 -11.06 -5.03
CA VAL A 146 15.63 -11.88 -3.81
C VAL A 146 14.89 -13.19 -4.05
N SER A 147 15.52 -14.30 -3.71
CA SER A 147 14.95 -15.64 -3.89
C SER A 147 13.92 -15.96 -2.80
N TRP A 148 12.99 -16.89 -3.11
CA TRP A 148 12.07 -17.39 -2.10
C TRP A 148 12.79 -18.13 -0.96
N ALA A 149 13.92 -18.78 -1.25
CA ALA A 149 14.78 -19.42 -0.23
C ALA A 149 15.31 -18.40 0.79
N ASP A 150 15.68 -17.18 0.34
CA ASP A 150 16.11 -16.12 1.25
C ASP A 150 14.94 -15.65 2.14
N VAL A 151 13.72 -15.53 1.60
CA VAL A 151 12.52 -15.19 2.39
C VAL A 151 12.27 -16.23 3.47
N ARG A 152 12.36 -17.52 3.15
CA ARG A 152 12.20 -18.62 4.11
C ARG A 152 13.28 -18.57 5.20
N THR A 153 14.52 -18.33 4.83
CA THR A 153 15.65 -18.19 5.78
C THR A 153 15.41 -17.04 6.76
N VAL A 154 15.01 -15.88 6.26
CA VAL A 154 14.68 -14.73 7.12
C VAL A 154 13.46 -15.01 7.99
N ALA A 155 12.44 -15.72 7.49
CA ALA A 155 11.27 -16.10 8.28
C ALA A 155 11.65 -17.03 9.46
N LEU A 156 12.55 -18.00 9.24
CA LEU A 156 13.04 -18.89 10.30
C LEU A 156 13.88 -18.14 11.33
N GLU A 157 14.65 -17.14 10.91
CA GLU A 157 15.38 -16.26 11.83
C GLU A 157 14.42 -15.38 12.66
N VAL A 158 13.35 -14.88 12.04
CA VAL A 158 12.27 -14.17 12.77
C VAL A 158 11.62 -15.12 13.79
N LYS A 159 11.36 -16.38 13.44
CA LYS A 159 10.82 -17.38 14.38
C LYS A 159 11.73 -17.50 15.61
N ALA A 160 13.03 -17.77 15.39
CA ALA A 160 13.99 -17.94 16.47
C ALA A 160 14.05 -16.70 17.37
N PHE A 161 14.06 -15.50 16.77
CA PHE A 161 14.08 -14.25 17.52
C PHE A 161 12.78 -14.03 18.33
N LEU A 162 11.61 -14.32 17.76
CA LEU A 162 10.34 -14.22 18.49
C LEU A 162 10.30 -15.17 19.70
N GLU A 163 10.77 -16.42 19.53
CA GLU A 163 10.84 -17.42 20.62
C GLU A 163 11.76 -16.94 21.77
N GLU A 164 12.90 -16.32 21.48
CA GLU A 164 13.78 -15.70 22.49
C GLU A 164 13.10 -14.55 23.23
N MET A 165 12.24 -13.79 22.54
CA MET A 165 11.44 -12.73 23.15
C MET A 165 10.26 -13.29 23.96
N GLY A 166 9.98 -14.60 23.89
CA GLY A 166 8.82 -15.23 24.52
C GLY A 166 7.53 -15.02 23.74
N LEU A 167 7.63 -14.77 22.45
CA LEU A 167 6.50 -14.55 21.54
C LEU A 167 6.33 -15.74 20.59
N ARG A 168 5.08 -16.03 20.23
CA ARG A 168 4.77 -17.04 19.23
C ARG A 168 4.38 -16.39 17.92
N GLY A 169 5.10 -16.71 16.85
CA GLY A 169 4.79 -16.30 15.49
C GLY A 169 3.89 -17.31 14.77
N TRP A 170 3.03 -16.81 13.88
CA TRP A 170 2.10 -17.57 13.06
C TRP A 170 2.36 -17.22 11.59
N PRO A 171 3.13 -18.08 10.86
CA PRO A 171 3.56 -17.78 9.51
C PRO A 171 2.46 -18.01 8.49
N LYS A 172 2.45 -17.21 7.42
CA LYS A 172 1.66 -17.44 6.22
C LYS A 172 2.35 -16.87 5.00
N THR A 173 2.12 -17.44 3.83
CA THR A 173 2.53 -16.78 2.58
C THR A 173 1.74 -15.48 2.41
N SER A 174 2.34 -14.47 1.80
CA SER A 174 1.57 -13.27 1.41
C SER A 174 0.58 -13.55 0.26
N GLY A 175 0.70 -14.73 -0.36
CA GLY A 175 0.04 -15.07 -1.62
C GLY A 175 0.61 -14.29 -2.81
N SER A 176 1.78 -13.66 -2.64
CA SER A 176 2.56 -13.02 -3.69
C SER A 176 4.02 -13.47 -3.58
N ARG A 177 4.95 -12.59 -3.27
CA ARG A 177 6.39 -12.90 -3.20
C ARG A 177 6.95 -12.99 -1.78
N GLY A 178 6.21 -12.51 -0.80
CA GLY A 178 6.67 -12.38 0.58
C GLY A 178 5.98 -13.35 1.53
N MET A 179 6.29 -13.18 2.82
CA MET A 179 5.70 -13.92 3.92
C MET A 179 5.27 -12.95 5.02
N HIS A 180 4.15 -13.23 5.68
CA HIS A 180 3.75 -12.52 6.89
C HIS A 180 3.85 -13.45 8.09
N ILE A 181 4.27 -12.92 9.23
CA ILE A 181 4.26 -13.64 10.50
C ILE A 181 3.44 -12.79 11.46
N ASN A 182 2.24 -13.29 11.79
CA ASN A 182 1.36 -12.63 12.74
C ASN A 182 1.74 -13.06 14.16
N VAL A 183 1.72 -12.13 15.10
CA VAL A 183 2.01 -12.41 16.52
C VAL A 183 0.87 -11.85 17.34
N ARG A 184 0.14 -12.72 18.06
CA ARG A 184 -0.90 -12.26 19.00
C ARG A 184 -0.27 -11.61 20.21
N ILE A 185 -0.75 -10.43 20.59
CA ILE A 185 -0.25 -9.67 21.71
C ILE A 185 -1.42 -9.23 22.62
N HIS A 186 -1.14 -8.97 23.88
CA HIS A 186 -2.15 -8.36 24.76
C HIS A 186 -2.54 -6.98 24.25
N PRO A 187 -3.83 -6.63 24.12
CA PRO A 187 -4.30 -5.33 23.61
C PRO A 187 -4.18 -4.23 24.67
N ARG A 188 -2.96 -3.86 25.04
CA ARG A 188 -2.66 -2.83 26.06
C ARG A 188 -1.66 -1.77 25.61
N TRP A 189 -1.03 -1.99 24.45
CA TRP A 189 -0.10 -1.04 23.87
C TRP A 189 -0.73 -0.29 22.71
N THR A 190 -0.39 0.97 22.59
CA THR A 190 -0.82 1.81 21.48
C THR A 190 -0.17 1.39 20.17
N PHE A 191 -0.74 1.82 19.04
CA PHE A 191 -0.12 1.63 17.71
C PHE A 191 1.31 2.14 17.62
N ALA A 192 1.63 3.24 18.32
CA ALA A 192 2.98 3.80 18.34
C ALA A 192 3.97 2.85 19.04
N GLU A 193 3.57 2.26 20.16
CA GLU A 193 4.38 1.30 20.90
C GLU A 193 4.56 -0.01 20.14
N VAL A 194 3.48 -0.55 19.56
CA VAL A 194 3.55 -1.78 18.74
C VAL A 194 4.46 -1.56 17.53
N ARG A 195 4.34 -0.41 16.85
CA ARG A 195 5.25 -0.08 15.75
C ARG A 195 6.71 0.07 16.23
N ARG A 196 6.93 0.71 17.38
CA ARG A 196 8.26 0.86 17.98
C ARG A 196 8.88 -0.51 18.28
N ALA A 197 8.11 -1.45 18.81
CA ALA A 197 8.51 -2.85 19.01
C ALA A 197 8.85 -3.53 17.67
N ALA A 198 8.04 -3.32 16.62
CA ALA A 198 8.29 -3.86 15.28
C ALA A 198 9.58 -3.31 14.67
N VAL A 199 9.91 -2.02 14.87
CA VAL A 199 11.18 -1.43 14.43
C VAL A 199 12.37 -2.11 15.13
N ALA A 200 12.29 -2.33 16.45
CA ALA A 200 13.34 -2.99 17.22
C ALA A 200 13.54 -4.45 16.75
N LEU A 201 12.44 -5.17 16.52
CA LEU A 201 12.46 -6.52 15.94
C LEU A 201 13.15 -6.51 14.57
N SER A 202 12.73 -5.64 13.67
CA SER A 202 13.28 -5.58 12.31
C SER A 202 14.79 -5.30 12.31
N ARG A 203 15.25 -4.38 13.16
CA ARG A 203 16.68 -4.08 13.36
C ARG A 203 17.45 -5.25 13.98
N ALA A 204 16.84 -5.98 14.91
CA ALA A 204 17.47 -7.14 15.52
C ALA A 204 17.65 -8.26 14.51
N VAL A 205 16.66 -8.55 13.68
CA VAL A 205 16.77 -9.55 12.61
C VAL A 205 17.80 -9.12 11.56
N GLU A 206 17.80 -7.84 11.14
CA GLU A 206 18.84 -7.32 10.22
C GLU A 206 20.25 -7.52 10.79
N ARG A 207 20.47 -7.31 12.10
CA ARG A 207 21.79 -7.56 12.75
C ARG A 207 22.21 -9.02 12.74
N ARG A 208 21.26 -9.96 12.77
CA ARG A 208 21.53 -11.41 12.76
C ARG A 208 21.86 -11.92 11.37
N VAL A 209 21.16 -11.46 10.37
CA VAL A 209 21.31 -11.89 8.97
C VAL A 209 21.47 -10.69 8.04
N PRO A 210 22.53 -9.88 8.22
CA PRO A 210 22.69 -8.58 7.55
C PRO A 210 22.83 -8.70 6.03
N ALA A 211 23.19 -9.86 5.49
CA ALA A 211 23.25 -10.08 4.05
C ALA A 211 21.88 -10.36 3.43
N LEU A 212 20.90 -10.82 4.21
CA LEU A 212 19.60 -11.30 3.74
C LEU A 212 18.45 -10.39 4.13
N ALA A 213 18.54 -9.64 5.24
CA ALA A 213 17.46 -8.83 5.78
C ALA A 213 17.82 -7.35 5.82
N SER A 214 16.81 -6.48 5.69
CA SER A 214 16.95 -5.03 5.80
C SER A 214 15.80 -4.41 6.57
N SER A 215 16.12 -3.47 7.47
CA SER A 215 15.15 -2.58 8.14
C SER A 215 15.16 -1.15 7.56
N LYS A 216 15.86 -0.92 6.44
CA LYS A 216 16.01 0.40 5.82
C LYS A 216 14.73 0.84 5.15
N TRP A 217 14.25 2.05 5.50
CA TRP A 217 13.02 2.60 4.93
C TRP A 217 13.15 2.97 3.45
N TRP A 218 14.27 3.54 3.06
CA TRP A 218 14.49 4.02 1.69
C TRP A 218 14.77 2.86 0.74
N LYS A 219 14.07 2.82 -0.39
CA LYS A 219 14.20 1.73 -1.37
C LYS A 219 15.61 1.57 -1.92
N GLU A 220 16.31 2.68 -2.03
CA GLU A 220 17.68 2.76 -2.54
C GLU A 220 18.71 2.14 -1.57
N GLU A 221 18.35 2.03 -0.29
CA GLU A 221 19.19 1.46 0.78
C GLU A 221 18.82 0.01 1.08
N ARG A 222 17.69 -0.47 0.55
CA ARG A 222 17.20 -1.83 0.80
C ARG A 222 18.00 -2.85 0.00
N HIS A 223 18.28 -3.94 0.66
CA HIS A 223 18.76 -5.19 0.06
C HIS A 223 18.03 -6.37 0.70
N GLY A 224 18.07 -7.53 0.06
CA GLY A 224 17.44 -8.72 0.61
C GLY A 224 15.94 -8.56 0.85
N VAL A 225 15.51 -9.10 1.99
CA VAL A 225 14.13 -9.08 2.47
C VAL A 225 13.94 -7.87 3.40
N PHE A 226 13.06 -6.96 3.03
CA PHE A 226 12.69 -5.83 3.88
C PHE A 226 11.64 -6.25 4.90
N LEU A 227 11.92 -5.97 6.18
CA LEU A 227 10.94 -6.15 7.25
C LEU A 227 10.14 -4.84 7.39
N ASP A 228 8.89 -4.81 6.85
CA ASP A 228 8.06 -3.61 6.87
C ASP A 228 7.34 -3.42 8.21
N TYR A 229 8.04 -2.80 9.14
CA TYR A 229 7.52 -2.43 10.48
C TYR A 229 6.35 -1.43 10.41
N ASN A 230 6.19 -0.69 9.32
CA ASN A 230 5.12 0.30 9.16
C ASN A 230 3.74 -0.32 8.93
N GLN A 231 3.65 -1.64 8.72
CA GLN A 231 2.37 -2.36 8.75
C GLN A 231 1.72 -2.36 10.13
N ASN A 232 2.46 -1.96 11.17
CA ASN A 232 1.96 -1.77 12.53
C ASN A 232 1.52 -0.32 12.83
N ALA A 233 1.59 0.59 11.88
CA ALA A 233 1.08 1.95 12.05
C ALA A 233 -0.46 1.97 11.99
N LYS A 234 -1.10 2.88 12.75
CA LYS A 234 -2.56 3.05 12.71
C LYS A 234 -3.02 3.32 11.26
N ASP A 235 -4.15 2.75 10.87
CA ASP A 235 -4.75 2.81 9.54
C ASP A 235 -4.03 1.94 8.45
N ARG A 236 -3.10 1.07 8.86
CA ARG A 236 -2.53 0.06 7.98
C ARG A 236 -3.28 -1.27 8.13
N THR A 237 -3.48 -1.91 6.99
CA THR A 237 -4.10 -3.23 6.91
C THR A 237 -3.22 -4.15 6.07
N THR A 238 -3.14 -5.42 6.46
CA THR A 238 -2.45 -6.45 5.68
C THR A 238 -3.45 -7.47 5.16
N CYS A 239 -3.07 -8.15 4.10
CA CYS A 239 -3.87 -9.24 3.53
C CYS A 239 -3.95 -10.41 4.54
N SER A 240 -5.16 -10.77 4.96
CA SER A 240 -5.40 -11.86 5.91
C SER A 240 -5.19 -13.24 5.29
N ALA A 241 -5.13 -14.28 6.13
CA ALA A 241 -5.09 -15.67 5.69
C ALA A 241 -6.30 -16.02 4.80
N TYR A 242 -6.10 -16.94 3.89
CA TYR A 242 -7.06 -17.41 2.88
C TYR A 242 -7.51 -16.35 1.87
N SER A 243 -6.96 -15.14 1.88
CA SER A 243 -7.24 -14.13 0.84
C SER A 243 -6.74 -14.58 -0.53
N VAL A 244 -7.60 -14.43 -1.54
CA VAL A 244 -7.24 -14.67 -2.94
C VAL A 244 -6.48 -13.47 -3.48
N ARG A 245 -5.33 -13.70 -4.12
CA ARG A 245 -4.53 -12.63 -4.72
C ARG A 245 -4.86 -12.45 -6.21
N PRO A 246 -4.81 -11.23 -6.73
CA PRO A 246 -5.12 -10.93 -8.12
C PRO A 246 -3.94 -11.28 -9.05
N LEU A 247 -3.40 -12.49 -8.90
CA LEU A 247 -2.35 -13.05 -9.75
C LEU A 247 -2.98 -14.02 -10.74
N PRO A 248 -2.42 -14.22 -11.94
CA PRO A 248 -3.05 -15.05 -12.98
C PRO A 248 -3.40 -16.48 -12.57
N ASP A 249 -2.63 -17.04 -11.63
CA ASP A 249 -2.81 -18.38 -11.07
C ASP A 249 -3.78 -18.42 -9.86
N ALA A 250 -4.40 -17.28 -9.50
CA ALA A 250 -5.32 -17.15 -8.36
C ALA A 250 -4.72 -17.64 -7.04
N ARG A 251 -3.48 -17.26 -6.75
CA ARG A 251 -2.80 -17.63 -5.48
C ARG A 251 -3.55 -17.17 -4.26
N VAL A 252 -3.30 -17.88 -3.17
CA VAL A 252 -3.91 -17.65 -1.87
C VAL A 252 -2.84 -17.29 -0.83
N SER A 253 -3.14 -16.34 0.01
CA SER A 253 -2.36 -16.05 1.22
C SER A 253 -2.59 -17.15 2.24
N THR A 254 -1.69 -18.13 2.31
CA THR A 254 -1.92 -19.43 2.96
C THR A 254 -1.23 -19.51 4.31
N PRO A 255 -1.96 -19.80 5.40
CA PRO A 255 -1.37 -20.09 6.70
C PRO A 255 -0.56 -21.40 6.64
N LEU A 256 0.55 -21.42 7.37
CA LEU A 256 1.52 -22.49 7.40
C LEU A 256 1.82 -22.90 8.84
N ASP A 257 2.14 -24.18 9.04
CA ASP A 257 2.91 -24.60 10.19
C ASP A 257 4.40 -24.24 9.98
N TRP A 258 5.15 -24.03 11.06
CA TRP A 258 6.56 -23.67 10.97
C TRP A 258 7.43 -24.73 10.30
N ASN A 259 7.07 -26.00 10.41
CA ASN A 259 7.77 -27.11 9.74
C ASN A 259 7.57 -27.10 8.21
N GLU A 260 6.54 -26.44 7.69
CA GLU A 260 6.30 -26.29 6.25
C GLU A 260 7.12 -25.14 5.63
N VAL A 261 7.53 -24.17 6.46
CA VAL A 261 8.19 -22.94 5.97
C VAL A 261 9.47 -23.23 5.20
N ALA A 262 10.22 -24.25 5.60
CA ALA A 262 11.50 -24.60 4.96
C ALA A 262 11.34 -25.04 3.49
N ASP A 263 10.21 -25.68 3.16
CA ASP A 263 10.04 -26.37 1.87
C ASP A 263 8.89 -25.82 1.02
N CYS A 264 7.99 -24.96 1.57
CA CYS A 264 6.83 -24.46 0.85
C CYS A 264 7.19 -23.63 -0.38
N ASP A 265 6.34 -23.71 -1.41
CA ASP A 265 6.34 -22.80 -2.55
C ASP A 265 4.98 -22.07 -2.62
N PRO A 266 4.94 -20.73 -2.68
CA PRO A 266 3.70 -19.99 -2.80
C PRO A 266 2.87 -20.35 -4.04
N ALA A 267 3.48 -20.88 -5.08
CA ALA A 267 2.80 -21.29 -6.30
C ALA A 267 1.89 -22.51 -6.11
N ASP A 268 2.16 -23.34 -5.08
CA ASP A 268 1.35 -24.51 -4.75
C ASP A 268 0.00 -24.15 -4.13
N PHE A 269 -0.15 -22.91 -3.65
CA PHE A 269 -1.29 -22.45 -2.87
C PHE A 269 -2.21 -21.58 -3.70
N THR A 270 -3.19 -22.19 -4.34
CA THR A 270 -4.15 -21.52 -5.22
C THR A 270 -5.59 -21.76 -4.78
N VAL A 271 -6.53 -21.01 -5.35
CA VAL A 271 -7.98 -21.26 -5.16
C VAL A 271 -8.37 -22.73 -5.45
N LEU A 272 -7.62 -23.42 -6.32
CA LEU A 272 -7.91 -24.80 -6.69
C LEU A 272 -7.35 -25.83 -5.70
N THR A 273 -6.24 -25.52 -5.02
CA THR A 273 -5.55 -26.48 -4.12
C THR A 273 -5.90 -26.29 -2.65
N ILE A 274 -6.17 -25.08 -2.21
CA ILE A 274 -6.43 -24.74 -0.82
C ILE A 274 -7.69 -25.38 -0.23
N PRO A 275 -8.82 -25.53 -0.93
CA PRO A 275 -10.00 -26.19 -0.36
C PRO A 275 -9.69 -27.61 0.11
N ARG A 276 -8.96 -28.39 -0.69
CA ARG A 276 -8.55 -29.74 -0.33
C ARG A 276 -7.59 -29.70 0.87
N ARG A 277 -6.55 -28.84 0.83
CA ARG A 277 -5.60 -28.67 1.95
C ARG A 277 -6.34 -28.33 3.25
N PHE A 278 -7.30 -27.40 3.19
CA PHE A 278 -8.08 -27.01 4.36
C PHE A 278 -8.92 -28.16 4.92
N ALA A 279 -9.52 -28.95 4.06
CA ALA A 279 -10.30 -30.13 4.48
C ALA A 279 -9.42 -31.21 5.12
N GLU A 280 -8.17 -31.38 4.66
CA GLU A 280 -7.23 -32.40 5.16
C GLU A 280 -6.51 -31.95 6.45
N LEU A 281 -6.07 -30.70 6.54
CA LEU A 281 -5.20 -30.20 7.60
C LEU A 281 -5.88 -29.23 8.58
N GLY A 282 -7.05 -28.70 8.21
CA GLY A 282 -7.69 -27.62 8.96
C GLY A 282 -6.95 -26.28 8.83
N ASN A 283 -7.09 -25.44 9.83
CA ASN A 283 -6.43 -24.12 9.87
C ASN A 283 -5.17 -24.19 10.74
N PRO A 284 -3.94 -24.07 10.18
CA PRO A 284 -2.70 -24.03 10.95
C PRO A 284 -2.64 -22.91 11.99
N HIS A 285 -3.46 -21.86 11.84
CA HIS A 285 -3.55 -20.76 12.79
C HIS A 285 -4.59 -20.98 13.91
N THR A 286 -5.12 -22.20 14.06
CA THR A 286 -6.00 -22.54 15.18
C THR A 286 -5.31 -22.32 16.52
N GLY A 287 -6.01 -21.68 17.46
CA GLY A 287 -5.47 -21.34 18.78
C GLY A 287 -4.54 -20.10 18.80
N MET A 288 -4.48 -19.34 17.70
CA MET A 288 -3.69 -18.11 17.67
C MET A 288 -4.17 -17.10 18.72
N ASP A 289 -5.46 -16.97 18.91
CA ASP A 289 -6.06 -16.02 19.86
C ASP A 289 -5.89 -16.46 21.34
N ASP A 290 -5.58 -17.73 21.58
CA ASP A 290 -5.42 -18.29 22.93
C ASP A 290 -4.03 -18.02 23.55
N ALA A 291 -3.10 -17.50 22.76
CA ALA A 291 -1.70 -17.34 23.15
C ALA A 291 -1.16 -15.91 22.92
N PRO A 292 -1.82 -14.86 23.48
CA PRO A 292 -1.31 -13.51 23.36
C PRO A 292 -0.03 -13.33 24.21
N GLY A 293 0.99 -12.68 23.61
CA GLY A 293 2.28 -12.43 24.25
C GLY A 293 2.48 -10.98 24.69
N SER A 294 3.57 -10.75 25.42
CA SER A 294 4.03 -9.42 25.83
C SER A 294 5.12 -8.91 24.89
N ILE A 295 4.99 -7.65 24.45
CA ILE A 295 6.05 -6.98 23.65
C ILE A 295 7.01 -6.15 24.52
N GLU A 296 6.98 -6.29 25.84
CA GLU A 296 7.83 -5.51 26.76
C GLU A 296 9.31 -5.66 26.44
N LYS A 297 9.80 -6.90 26.24
CA LYS A 297 11.21 -7.14 25.84
C LYS A 297 11.59 -6.45 24.51
N LEU A 298 10.66 -6.36 23.56
CA LEU A 298 10.90 -5.61 22.32
C LEU A 298 10.95 -4.10 22.57
N LEU A 299 10.14 -3.58 23.48
CA LEU A 299 10.17 -2.18 23.88
C LEU A 299 11.44 -1.84 24.69
N GLU A 300 11.93 -2.74 25.52
CA GLU A 300 13.23 -2.62 26.21
C GLU A 300 14.37 -2.58 25.20
N LEU A 301 14.32 -3.45 24.17
CA LEU A 301 15.29 -3.44 23.08
C LEU A 301 15.25 -2.13 22.29
N ALA A 302 14.05 -1.59 22.03
CA ALA A 302 13.89 -0.29 21.40
C ALA A 302 14.52 0.83 22.26
N ALA A 303 14.28 0.83 23.57
CA ALA A 303 14.88 1.79 24.50
C ALA A 303 16.42 1.67 24.55
N ALA A 304 16.95 0.45 24.48
CA ALA A 304 18.39 0.22 24.39
C ALA A 304 18.98 0.72 23.05
N ASP A 305 18.28 0.61 21.92
CA ASP A 305 18.68 1.19 20.64
C ASP A 305 18.70 2.73 20.74
N GLU A 306 17.68 3.35 21.30
CA GLU A 306 17.58 4.79 21.50
C GLU A 306 18.70 5.34 22.40
N SER A 307 19.02 4.64 23.51
CA SER A 307 20.13 5.02 24.39
C SER A 307 21.50 5.00 23.69
N ARG A 308 21.64 4.21 22.64
CA ARG A 308 22.82 4.16 21.77
C ARG A 308 22.78 5.19 20.63
N GLY A 309 21.79 6.10 20.63
CA GLY A 309 21.62 7.13 19.61
C GLY A 309 20.98 6.65 18.30
N ILE A 310 20.41 5.44 18.29
CA ILE A 310 19.65 4.95 17.15
C ILE A 310 18.22 5.48 17.24
N GLY A 311 17.93 6.55 16.50
CA GLY A 311 16.61 7.20 16.49
C GLY A 311 15.49 6.32 15.92
N ASP A 312 14.23 6.83 15.99
CA ASP A 312 13.07 6.16 15.40
C ASP A 312 13.25 6.00 13.87
N ALA A 313 12.52 5.06 13.32
CA ALA A 313 12.46 4.85 11.88
C ALA A 313 11.39 5.74 11.23
N PRO A 314 11.53 6.12 9.95
CA PRO A 314 10.55 6.97 9.27
C PRO A 314 9.14 6.40 9.29
N TRP A 315 8.15 7.25 9.62
CA TRP A 315 6.73 6.93 9.59
C TRP A 315 6.18 6.97 8.16
N PRO A 316 5.04 6.32 7.88
CA PRO A 316 4.38 6.44 6.58
C PRO A 316 4.12 7.90 6.19
N PRO A 317 4.11 8.24 4.89
CA PRO A 317 4.06 9.64 4.41
C PRO A 317 2.84 10.45 4.88
N HIS A 318 1.73 9.80 5.19
CA HIS A 318 0.49 10.45 5.65
C HIS A 318 0.45 10.76 7.15
N PHE A 319 1.44 10.28 7.93
CA PHE A 319 1.59 10.68 9.33
C PHE A 319 2.31 12.02 9.43
N ARG A 320 2.03 12.77 10.52
CA ARG A 320 2.74 14.01 10.81
C ARG A 320 4.24 13.72 10.96
N LYS A 321 5.07 14.52 10.32
CA LYS A 321 6.53 14.45 10.51
C LYS A 321 6.90 14.73 11.96
N MET A 322 7.82 13.93 12.50
CA MET A 322 8.45 14.21 13.79
C MET A 322 9.51 15.30 13.62
N GLU A 323 9.78 16.03 14.66
CA GLU A 323 10.86 17.04 14.67
C GLU A 323 12.21 16.34 14.47
N GLY A 324 13.02 16.83 13.54
CA GLY A 324 14.31 16.22 13.18
C GLY A 324 14.21 15.03 12.21
N GLU A 325 13.00 14.57 11.86
CA GLU A 325 12.83 13.46 10.91
C GLU A 325 13.31 13.85 9.50
N ALA A 326 14.16 13.01 8.89
CA ALA A 326 14.63 13.18 7.52
C ALA A 326 13.46 13.22 6.52
N ALA A 327 13.70 13.66 5.28
CA ALA A 327 12.68 13.70 4.24
C ALA A 327 12.15 12.27 3.98
N ARG A 328 10.82 12.03 4.08
CA ARG A 328 10.18 10.73 3.89
C ARG A 328 10.10 10.26 2.45
N VAL A 329 10.37 11.16 1.53
CA VAL A 329 10.45 10.90 0.09
C VAL A 329 11.76 11.51 -0.34
N ALA A 330 12.70 10.69 -0.80
CA ALA A 330 13.87 11.23 -1.49
C ALA A 330 13.38 12.10 -2.66
N PRO A 331 13.88 13.32 -2.83
CA PRO A 331 13.53 14.10 -4.00
C PRO A 331 13.85 13.23 -5.22
N SER A 332 12.87 13.02 -6.08
CA SER A 332 12.93 12.15 -7.24
C SER A 332 13.90 12.69 -8.31
N ARG A 333 15.12 12.99 -7.96
CA ARG A 333 16.30 13.27 -8.78
C ARG A 333 17.40 13.91 -7.91
N ALA A 334 18.19 13.11 -7.21
CA ALA A 334 19.60 13.46 -7.10
C ALA A 334 20.18 13.22 -8.50
N LYS A 335 20.55 14.26 -9.23
CA LYS A 335 21.43 14.16 -10.39
C LYS A 335 22.67 13.38 -9.92
N ARG A 336 22.90 12.19 -10.49
CA ARG A 336 24.19 11.53 -10.40
C ARG A 336 25.23 12.54 -10.84
N PRO A 337 26.26 12.87 -10.06
CA PRO A 337 27.38 13.68 -10.55
C PRO A 337 27.98 12.94 -11.75
N ALA A 338 28.07 13.62 -12.88
CA ALA A 338 28.84 13.12 -14.00
C ALA A 338 30.27 12.87 -13.51
N ALA A 339 30.79 11.66 -13.75
CA ALA A 339 32.17 11.34 -13.49
C ALA A 339 33.06 12.29 -14.24
N SER A 340 33.71 13.19 -13.52
CA SER A 340 34.80 14.01 -14.07
C SER A 340 36.06 13.18 -14.21
N PRO A 341 36.81 13.31 -15.31
CA PRO A 341 38.07 12.58 -15.47
C PRO A 341 39.11 13.08 -14.45
N ALA A 342 39.90 12.13 -14.00
CA ALA A 342 40.93 12.28 -13.00
C ALA A 342 41.87 13.48 -13.29
N ALA A 343 42.00 14.38 -12.32
CA ALA A 343 43.08 15.37 -12.27
C ALA A 343 44.00 15.03 -11.10
N THR A 344 45.26 14.92 -11.42
CA THR A 344 46.42 14.69 -10.54
C THR A 344 46.55 15.71 -9.41
N PRO A 345 47.15 15.36 -8.27
CA PRO A 345 47.23 16.23 -7.11
C PRO A 345 48.35 17.26 -7.24
N ARG A 346 48.07 18.49 -6.89
CA ARG A 346 49.08 19.51 -6.59
C ARG A 346 48.96 19.99 -5.15
N SER A 347 50.11 20.07 -4.54
CA SER A 347 50.48 20.33 -3.16
C SER A 347 49.94 21.61 -2.53
N ALA A 348 49.78 21.54 -1.23
CA ALA A 348 49.38 22.57 -0.30
C ALA A 348 50.50 23.59 0.00
N ALA A 349 50.09 24.83 0.32
CA ALA A 349 50.78 25.70 1.29
C ALA A 349 49.78 26.69 1.93
N PRO A 350 49.96 27.12 3.19
CA PRO A 350 48.92 27.69 4.04
C PRO A 350 48.97 29.24 4.06
N GLY A 351 47.84 29.88 4.36
CA GLY A 351 47.74 31.34 4.48
C GLY A 351 46.50 31.82 5.24
N SER A 352 46.74 32.19 6.47
CA SER A 352 46.15 33.20 7.36
C SER A 352 44.67 33.64 7.24
N ALA A 353 44.03 33.58 8.39
CA ALA A 353 42.74 34.18 8.72
C ALA A 353 42.80 35.68 8.93
N THR A 354 41.78 36.43 8.48
CA THR A 354 41.33 37.70 9.06
C THR A 354 39.80 37.83 8.92
N PRO A 355 39.10 38.43 9.90
CA PRO A 355 37.66 38.50 9.91
C PRO A 355 37.11 39.68 9.14
N ARG A 356 36.04 39.54 8.38
CA ARG A 356 35.29 40.63 7.80
C ARG A 356 33.81 40.62 8.13
N SER A 357 33.41 41.78 8.56
CA SER A 357 32.10 42.33 8.94
C SER A 357 30.91 41.90 8.09
N ALA A 358 29.77 41.73 8.79
CA ALA A 358 28.47 41.50 8.23
C ALA A 358 27.94 42.70 7.39
N THR A 359 27.58 42.42 6.17
CA THR A 359 26.75 43.29 5.33
C THR A 359 25.44 42.55 4.99
N PRO A 360 24.29 43.23 4.84
CA PRO A 360 23.00 42.57 4.68
C PRO A 360 22.93 41.86 3.33
N ARG A 361 22.56 40.58 3.38
CA ARG A 361 22.41 39.72 2.22
C ARG A 361 21.15 40.10 1.45
N ALA A 362 21.29 40.59 0.24
CA ALA A 362 20.22 40.80 -0.71
C ALA A 362 19.42 39.49 -0.93
N ALA A 363 18.12 39.64 -1.06
CA ALA A 363 17.19 38.51 -1.28
C ALA A 363 17.58 37.75 -2.56
N THR A 364 17.88 36.47 -2.43
CA THR A 364 18.08 35.55 -3.54
C THR A 364 16.80 35.45 -4.39
N PRO A 365 16.88 35.46 -5.73
CA PRO A 365 15.71 35.29 -6.59
C PRO A 365 15.04 33.91 -6.32
N ARG A 366 13.72 33.92 -6.16
CA ARG A 366 12.91 32.69 -6.08
C ARG A 366 13.21 31.81 -7.28
N ALA A 367 13.51 30.53 -7.01
CA ALA A 367 13.69 29.50 -8.03
C ALA A 367 12.55 29.55 -9.06
N THR A 368 12.90 29.65 -10.33
CA THR A 368 11.97 29.66 -11.46
C THR A 368 11.04 28.45 -11.41
N LYS A 369 9.72 28.70 -11.44
CA LYS A 369 8.71 27.65 -11.59
C LYS A 369 9.02 26.87 -12.86
N MET A 370 8.98 25.51 -12.79
CA MET A 370 9.10 24.66 -13.99
C MET A 370 8.09 25.12 -15.04
N PRO A 371 8.50 25.33 -16.31
CA PRO A 371 7.62 25.79 -17.39
C PRO A 371 6.71 24.65 -17.85
N LEU A 372 5.64 24.39 -17.10
CA LEU A 372 4.64 23.36 -17.37
C LEU A 372 3.39 23.99 -17.96
N ILE A 373 2.94 23.48 -19.12
CA ILE A 373 1.66 23.82 -19.73
C ILE A 373 0.73 22.59 -19.75
N VAL A 374 -0.58 22.84 -19.69
CA VAL A 374 -1.62 21.82 -19.85
C VAL A 374 -2.10 21.85 -21.29
N VAL A 375 -2.05 20.71 -21.98
CA VAL A 375 -2.40 20.64 -23.41
C VAL A 375 -3.72 19.92 -23.68
N ALA A 376 -4.13 19.01 -22.79
CA ALA A 376 -5.41 18.29 -22.95
C ALA A 376 -5.96 17.85 -21.58
N ASN A 377 -7.30 17.84 -21.47
CA ASN A 377 -8.09 17.31 -20.36
C ASN A 377 -9.27 16.51 -20.92
N SER A 378 -9.39 15.20 -20.65
CA SER A 378 -10.54 14.43 -21.15
C SER A 378 -10.87 13.24 -20.23
N PRO A 379 -12.16 12.84 -20.11
CA PRO A 379 -12.56 11.57 -19.53
C PRO A 379 -11.98 10.36 -20.29
N SER A 380 -11.76 10.48 -21.61
CA SER A 380 -11.12 9.45 -22.43
C SER A 380 -9.62 9.70 -22.53
N LYS A 381 -8.81 8.68 -22.23
CA LYS A 381 -7.35 8.74 -22.37
C LYS A 381 -6.94 8.90 -23.84
N GLU A 382 -7.65 8.23 -24.74
CA GLU A 382 -7.42 8.31 -26.18
C GLU A 382 -7.68 9.72 -26.72
N ALA A 383 -8.77 10.36 -26.29
CA ALA A 383 -9.10 11.72 -26.67
C ALA A 383 -8.05 12.73 -26.14
N ALA A 384 -7.55 12.53 -24.92
CA ALA A 384 -6.48 13.35 -24.36
C ALA A 384 -5.18 13.18 -25.14
N LEU A 385 -4.80 11.96 -25.52
CA LEU A 385 -3.61 11.69 -26.34
C LEU A 385 -3.74 12.29 -27.75
N ALA A 386 -4.91 12.21 -28.37
CA ALA A 386 -5.18 12.88 -29.65
C ALA A 386 -5.00 14.42 -29.53
N GLY A 387 -5.38 15.00 -28.39
CA GLY A 387 -5.11 16.41 -28.08
C GLY A 387 -3.62 16.74 -28.03
N LEU A 388 -2.81 15.85 -27.45
CA LEU A 388 -1.34 16.01 -27.47
C LEU A 388 -0.78 16.03 -28.90
N GLU A 389 -1.27 15.14 -29.76
CA GLU A 389 -0.79 15.08 -31.16
C GLU A 389 -1.21 16.34 -31.95
N ARG A 390 -2.42 16.88 -31.72
CA ARG A 390 -2.82 18.18 -32.31
C ARG A 390 -1.92 19.31 -31.82
N TRP A 391 -1.61 19.32 -30.52
CA TRP A 391 -0.70 20.32 -29.95
C TRP A 391 0.71 20.21 -30.53
N LYS A 392 1.26 18.99 -30.70
CA LYS A 392 2.55 18.75 -31.34
C LYS A 392 2.60 19.24 -32.78
N THR A 393 1.53 19.00 -33.53
CA THR A 393 1.41 19.48 -34.93
C THR A 393 1.38 21.00 -34.98
N LYS A 394 0.66 21.65 -34.08
CA LYS A 394 0.55 23.11 -33.99
C LYS A 394 1.88 23.77 -33.59
N HIS A 395 2.63 23.13 -32.69
CA HIS A 395 3.87 23.65 -32.13
C HIS A 395 5.08 22.76 -32.49
N ALA A 396 5.22 22.43 -33.77
CA ALA A 396 6.19 21.45 -34.25
C ALA A 396 7.64 21.74 -33.85
N GLN A 397 8.06 23.01 -33.83
CA GLN A 397 9.41 23.41 -33.39
C GLN A 397 9.65 23.11 -31.90
N ALA A 398 8.71 23.45 -31.06
CA ALA A 398 8.80 23.13 -29.64
C ALA A 398 8.69 21.61 -29.37
N ALA A 399 7.82 20.92 -30.11
CA ALA A 399 7.61 19.48 -29.98
C ALA A 399 8.86 18.66 -30.35
N ALA A 400 9.62 19.08 -31.34
CA ALA A 400 10.87 18.43 -31.77
C ALA A 400 11.98 18.46 -30.69
N LEU A 401 11.88 19.36 -29.74
CA LEU A 401 12.86 19.53 -28.65
C LEU A 401 12.45 18.82 -27.34
N LEU A 402 11.26 18.19 -27.31
CA LEU A 402 10.76 17.47 -26.13
C LEU A 402 11.42 16.09 -26.00
N ALA A 403 11.86 15.78 -24.78
CA ALA A 403 12.19 14.41 -24.41
C ALA A 403 10.92 13.62 -24.04
N VAL A 404 10.99 12.29 -24.05
CA VAL A 404 9.85 11.41 -23.71
C VAL A 404 9.31 11.71 -22.30
N ASP A 405 10.17 12.02 -21.36
CA ASP A 405 9.83 12.35 -19.97
C ASP A 405 9.36 13.81 -19.76
N ASP A 406 9.29 14.62 -20.81
CA ASP A 406 8.67 15.94 -20.78
C ASP A 406 7.14 15.88 -20.99
N ILE A 407 6.61 14.76 -21.43
CA ILE A 407 5.18 14.52 -21.59
C ILE A 407 4.66 13.81 -20.34
N LEU A 408 3.80 14.51 -19.60
CA LEU A 408 3.25 14.02 -18.32
C LEU A 408 1.77 13.68 -18.52
N VAL A 409 1.43 12.41 -18.37
CA VAL A 409 0.05 11.91 -18.44
C VAL A 409 -0.43 11.66 -17.01
N ASP A 410 -1.33 12.51 -16.51
CA ASP A 410 -1.86 12.42 -15.15
C ASP A 410 -3.26 11.82 -15.17
N SER A 411 -3.50 10.81 -14.34
CA SER A 411 -4.85 10.37 -14.00
C SER A 411 -5.40 11.25 -12.88
N MET A 412 -6.43 12.04 -13.17
CA MET A 412 -7.05 12.98 -12.25
C MET A 412 -8.39 12.43 -11.75
N ARG A 413 -8.65 12.54 -10.45
CA ARG A 413 -9.89 12.09 -9.84
C ARG A 413 -10.80 13.28 -9.52
N GLY A 414 -11.97 13.35 -10.20
CA GLY A 414 -13.07 14.24 -9.85
C GLY A 414 -13.98 13.62 -8.77
N ARG A 415 -15.06 14.32 -8.39
CA ARG A 415 -16.05 13.81 -7.41
C ARG A 415 -16.79 12.55 -7.89
N SER A 416 -17.05 12.44 -9.18
CA SER A 416 -17.86 11.38 -9.80
C SER A 416 -17.20 10.71 -11.01
N SER A 417 -16.03 11.17 -11.45
CA SER A 417 -15.37 10.65 -12.65
C SER A 417 -13.85 10.72 -12.52
N THR A 418 -13.16 9.80 -13.19
CA THR A 418 -11.72 9.86 -13.45
C THR A 418 -11.52 10.47 -14.83
N TRP A 419 -10.50 11.31 -15.00
CA TRP A 419 -10.18 11.95 -16.27
C TRP A 419 -8.68 12.07 -16.44
N THR A 420 -8.23 12.14 -17.69
CA THR A 420 -6.81 12.22 -18.06
C THR A 420 -6.45 13.67 -18.37
N ARG A 421 -5.37 14.15 -17.75
CA ARG A 421 -4.77 15.44 -18.06
C ARG A 421 -3.38 15.23 -18.64
N ILE A 422 -3.09 15.87 -19.76
CA ILE A 422 -1.76 15.86 -20.37
C ILE A 422 -1.10 17.22 -20.15
N ARG A 423 0.12 17.19 -19.62
CA ARG A 423 0.97 18.36 -19.42
C ARG A 423 2.26 18.17 -20.18
N VAL A 424 2.80 19.27 -20.70
CA VAL A 424 4.10 19.29 -21.36
C VAL A 424 5.05 20.17 -20.54
N ASN A 425 6.23 19.64 -20.27
CA ASN A 425 7.31 20.37 -19.61
C ASN A 425 8.23 20.97 -20.68
N LEU A 426 8.25 22.28 -20.78
CA LEU A 426 9.03 23.01 -21.78
C LEU A 426 10.48 23.28 -21.36
N ARG A 427 11.01 22.52 -20.39
CA ARG A 427 12.37 22.73 -19.84
C ARG A 427 13.48 22.60 -20.88
N HIS A 428 13.30 21.79 -21.91
CA HIS A 428 14.26 21.60 -23.00
C HIS A 428 14.01 22.55 -24.18
N VAL A 429 12.90 23.29 -24.14
CA VAL A 429 12.57 24.29 -25.17
C VAL A 429 13.15 25.64 -24.77
N PRO A 430 13.96 26.33 -25.64
CA PRO A 430 14.44 27.70 -25.42
C PRO A 430 13.27 28.64 -25.12
N GLU A 431 13.53 29.68 -24.30
CA GLU A 431 12.48 30.59 -23.82
C GLU A 431 11.70 31.29 -24.95
N ASP A 432 12.38 31.67 -25.99
CA ASP A 432 11.83 32.33 -27.18
C ASP A 432 10.95 31.41 -28.05
N LEU A 433 11.12 30.09 -27.92
CA LEU A 433 10.32 29.05 -28.63
C LEU A 433 9.25 28.43 -27.76
N ARG A 434 9.11 28.81 -26.48
CA ARG A 434 8.10 28.22 -25.58
C ARG A 434 6.70 28.72 -25.91
N PRO A 435 5.78 27.81 -26.29
CA PRO A 435 4.38 28.18 -26.42
C PRO A 435 3.79 28.67 -25.09
N ALA A 436 2.98 29.72 -25.16
CA ALA A 436 2.19 30.14 -24.00
C ALA A 436 1.14 29.10 -23.62
N GLN A 437 0.64 29.17 -22.38
CA GLN A 437 -0.49 28.32 -21.97
C GLN A 437 -1.74 28.69 -22.81
N GLU A 438 -2.18 27.75 -23.63
CA GLU A 438 -3.42 27.85 -24.37
C GLU A 438 -4.56 27.11 -23.65
N THR A 439 -5.80 27.26 -24.14
CA THR A 439 -6.90 26.42 -23.70
C THR A 439 -6.62 24.98 -24.13
N PRO A 440 -6.62 23.99 -23.19
CA PRO A 440 -6.44 22.59 -23.53
C PRO A 440 -7.47 22.12 -24.56
N ASP A 441 -7.08 21.19 -25.44
CA ASP A 441 -7.96 20.60 -26.44
C ASP A 441 -7.80 19.06 -26.46
N PRO A 442 -8.82 18.31 -25.97
CA PRO A 442 -10.07 18.75 -25.34
C PRO A 442 -9.83 19.35 -23.95
N ASP A 443 -10.80 20.14 -23.47
CA ASP A 443 -10.79 20.74 -22.14
C ASP A 443 -12.05 20.36 -21.33
N ASP A 444 -12.17 19.10 -21.03
CA ASP A 444 -13.29 18.50 -20.26
C ASP A 444 -12.95 18.37 -18.76
N ASP A 445 -12.22 19.34 -18.17
CA ASP A 445 -11.90 19.32 -16.74
C ASP A 445 -13.18 19.53 -15.89
N PRO A 446 -13.70 18.47 -15.20
CA PRO A 446 -14.92 18.55 -14.42
C PRO A 446 -14.77 19.39 -13.15
N THR A 447 -13.58 19.86 -12.84
CA THR A 447 -13.29 20.66 -11.63
C THR A 447 -13.11 22.15 -11.93
N ARG A 448 -13.26 22.59 -13.18
CA ARG A 448 -13.01 23.97 -13.63
C ARG A 448 -13.87 25.00 -12.89
N GLU A 449 -15.18 24.79 -12.85
CA GLU A 449 -16.13 25.67 -12.16
C GLU A 449 -15.83 25.79 -10.67
N TRP A 450 -15.54 24.69 -10.04
CA TRP A 450 -15.21 24.66 -8.61
C TRP A 450 -13.88 25.39 -8.30
N ARG A 451 -12.88 25.29 -9.18
CA ARG A 451 -11.62 26.03 -9.05
C ARG A 451 -11.84 27.54 -9.23
N ALA A 452 -12.68 27.94 -10.16
CA ALA A 452 -13.04 29.35 -10.38
C ALA A 452 -13.75 29.95 -9.16
N LEU A 453 -14.73 29.22 -8.58
CA LEU A 453 -15.44 29.63 -7.35
C LEU A 453 -14.49 29.76 -6.14
N ARG A 454 -13.52 28.86 -5.99
CA ARG A 454 -12.50 28.92 -4.93
C ARG A 454 -11.52 30.07 -5.11
N ALA A 455 -11.16 30.41 -6.34
CA ALA A 455 -10.31 31.55 -6.64
C ALA A 455 -11.03 32.88 -6.34
N ALA A 456 -12.29 33.00 -6.72
CA ALA A 456 -13.13 34.16 -6.41
C ALA A 456 -13.33 34.36 -4.89
N GLY A 457 -13.59 33.28 -4.15
CA GLY A 457 -13.75 33.31 -2.68
C GLY A 457 -12.45 33.62 -1.90
N ARG A 458 -11.26 33.42 -2.49
CA ARG A 458 -9.98 33.88 -1.92
C ARG A 458 -9.73 35.36 -2.17
N ALA A 459 -10.12 35.86 -3.33
CA ALA A 459 -9.98 37.28 -3.66
C ALA A 459 -10.90 38.18 -2.80
N SER A 460 -12.10 37.67 -2.42
CA SER A 460 -13.03 38.39 -1.54
C SER A 460 -12.62 38.39 -0.04
N LYS A 461 -11.68 37.52 0.39
CA LYS A 461 -11.15 37.49 1.76
C LYS A 461 -9.86 38.29 1.94
N GLN A 462 -9.35 38.89 0.89
CA GLN A 462 -8.13 39.75 0.88
C GLN A 462 -8.46 41.24 0.63
N ARG A 463 -9.74 41.60 0.61
CA ARG A 463 -10.21 43.01 0.59
C ARG A 463 -10.78 43.38 1.94
#